data_455623683c3891f78bacdb512161803a
#
_entry.id   455623683c3891f78bacdb512161803a
#
_cell.length_a   1.000
_cell.length_b   1.000
_cell.length_c   1.000
_cell.angle_alpha   90.00
_cell.angle_beta   90.00
_cell.angle_gamma   90.00
#
_symmetry.space_group_name_H-M   'P 1'
#
loop_
_entity.id
_entity.type
_entity.pdbx_description
1 polymer ?
#
loop_
_entity_poly.entity_id
_entity_poly.type
_entity_poly.pdbx_seq_one_letter_code
_entity_poly.pdbx_strand_id
1 'polypeptide(L)'
;MKRFFALFAALTLFCTGISAQTAACRTETGIAYRDATGDGYVDSLCRLDICWPADRKGFPTVVWFHGGGLTGGRREIPKALCVKGFAVVGVDYRLAPRVKVADCVADAAAAAAWVVKNIASYGGDPRLIFIAGHSAGGYLKIGRAHV
;
A
#
# COMPACT_ATOMS: atom_id res chain seq x y z
N MET A 1 12.50 -56.08 -51.60
CA MET A 1 12.35 -55.89 -50.13
C MET A 1 12.68 -54.42 -49.83
N LYS A 2 11.62 -53.60 -49.59
CA LYS A 2 11.76 -52.18 -49.25
C LYS A 2 11.56 -52.03 -47.73
N ARG A 3 12.64 -51.57 -47.03
CA ARG A 3 12.61 -51.30 -45.59
C ARG A 3 12.12 -49.88 -45.36
N PHE A 4 10.91 -49.73 -44.75
CA PHE A 4 10.41 -48.46 -44.26
C PHE A 4 11.03 -48.19 -42.86
N PHE A 5 11.80 -47.14 -42.74
CA PHE A 5 12.21 -46.59 -41.46
C PHE A 5 11.17 -45.59 -40.99
N ALA A 6 10.46 -45.91 -39.95
CA ALA A 6 9.57 -44.97 -39.25
C ALA A 6 10.37 -44.13 -38.25
N LEU A 7 10.44 -42.84 -38.53
CA LEU A 7 11.07 -41.85 -37.66
C LEU A 7 10.06 -41.41 -36.60
N PHE A 8 10.20 -41.90 -35.35
CA PHE A 8 9.43 -41.42 -34.23
C PHE A 8 10.06 -40.14 -33.72
N ALA A 9 9.45 -38.98 -34.00
CA ALA A 9 9.82 -37.71 -33.39
C ALA A 9 9.15 -37.62 -32.00
N ALA A 10 9.93 -37.78 -30.96
CA ALA A 10 9.49 -37.56 -29.58
C ALA A 10 9.40 -36.04 -29.33
N LEU A 11 8.17 -35.52 -29.28
CA LEU A 11 7.86 -34.13 -28.90
C LEU A 11 7.92 -34.05 -27.39
N THR A 12 9.08 -33.68 -26.82
CA THR A 12 9.19 -33.37 -25.40
C THR A 12 8.57 -32.00 -25.12
N LEU A 13 7.35 -31.97 -24.56
CA LEU A 13 6.76 -30.77 -24.01
C LEU A 13 7.61 -30.30 -22.80
N PHE A 14 8.40 -29.27 -23.01
CA PHE A 14 9.02 -28.52 -21.91
C PHE A 14 7.92 -27.68 -21.23
N CYS A 15 7.31 -28.25 -20.19
CA CYS A 15 6.44 -27.51 -19.30
C CYS A 15 7.35 -26.60 -18.43
N THR A 16 7.66 -25.39 -18.91
CA THR A 16 8.30 -24.39 -18.06
C THR A 16 7.31 -23.98 -16.99
N GLY A 17 7.48 -24.55 -15.79
CA GLY A 17 6.74 -24.14 -14.61
C GLY A 17 6.99 -22.65 -14.37
N ILE A 18 5.97 -21.81 -14.61
CA ILE A 18 5.97 -20.42 -14.16
C ILE A 18 5.89 -20.47 -12.64
N SER A 19 7.04 -20.51 -11.98
CA SER A 19 7.13 -20.27 -10.55
C SER A 19 6.64 -18.82 -10.33
N ALA A 20 5.49 -18.66 -9.70
CA ALA A 20 5.04 -17.36 -9.24
C ALA A 20 6.02 -16.91 -8.15
N GLN A 21 7.06 -16.21 -8.57
CA GLN A 21 8.05 -15.62 -7.69
C GLN A 21 7.32 -14.56 -6.87
N THR A 22 7.07 -14.82 -5.60
CA THR A 22 6.55 -13.82 -4.67
C THR A 22 7.55 -12.67 -4.68
N ALA A 23 7.14 -11.53 -5.24
CA ALA A 23 7.98 -10.34 -5.34
C ALA A 23 8.49 -10.00 -3.94
N ALA A 24 9.80 -9.89 -3.79
CA ALA A 24 10.40 -9.46 -2.53
C ALA A 24 9.88 -8.06 -2.22
N CYS A 25 9.23 -7.90 -1.05
CA CYS A 25 8.75 -6.60 -0.58
C CYS A 25 9.74 -6.01 0.42
N ARG A 26 9.93 -4.70 0.35
CA ARG A 26 10.60 -3.90 1.38
C ARG A 26 9.55 -3.23 2.25
N THR A 27 9.90 -2.98 3.50
CA THR A 27 9.01 -2.29 4.44
C THR A 27 9.80 -1.24 5.22
N GLU A 28 9.21 -0.07 5.37
CA GLU A 28 9.68 0.99 6.26
C GLU A 28 8.52 1.39 7.17
N THR A 29 8.80 1.64 8.46
CA THR A 29 7.77 1.84 9.48
C THR A 29 8.00 3.12 10.27
N GLY A 30 6.91 3.69 10.79
CA GLY A 30 6.96 4.84 11.69
C GLY A 30 7.36 6.15 11.02
N ILE A 31 7.14 6.28 9.71
CA ILE A 31 7.45 7.50 8.95
C ILE A 31 6.49 8.61 9.35
N ALA A 32 6.99 9.76 9.75
CA ALA A 32 6.17 10.94 10.02
C ALA A 32 5.68 11.56 8.71
N TYR A 33 4.37 11.78 8.58
CA TYR A 33 3.80 12.48 7.43
C TYR A 33 3.47 13.96 7.72
N ARG A 34 3.74 14.41 8.96
CA ARG A 34 3.72 15.82 9.39
C ARG A 34 5.03 16.18 10.06
N ASP A 35 5.35 17.44 10.08
CA ASP A 35 6.46 17.96 10.89
C ASP A 35 6.15 17.74 12.37
N ALA A 36 7.19 17.56 13.17
CA ALA A 36 7.07 17.42 14.61
C ALA A 36 6.43 18.67 15.22
N THR A 37 5.41 18.46 16.04
CA THR A 37 4.67 19.55 16.68
C THR A 37 5.12 19.80 18.13
N GLY A 38 5.88 18.86 18.72
CA GLY A 38 6.19 18.81 20.15
C GLY A 38 5.05 18.26 21.01
N ASP A 39 3.88 18.01 20.43
CA ASP A 39 2.80 17.25 21.07
C ASP A 39 3.02 15.75 20.83
N GLY A 40 3.41 15.02 21.85
CA GLY A 40 3.71 13.59 21.76
C GLY A 40 2.56 12.74 21.25
N TYR A 41 1.30 13.17 21.43
CA TYR A 41 0.13 12.48 20.87
C TYR A 41 0.06 12.65 19.35
N VAL A 42 0.19 13.87 18.85
CA VAL A 42 0.21 14.17 17.41
C VAL A 42 1.38 13.45 16.76
N ASP A 43 2.57 13.60 17.35
CA ASP A 43 3.82 13.08 16.80
C ASP A 43 3.87 11.54 16.80
N SER A 44 3.10 10.87 17.70
CA SER A 44 2.99 9.42 17.73
C SER A 44 1.97 8.85 16.74
N LEU A 45 0.89 9.58 16.43
CA LEU A 45 -0.20 9.11 15.56
C LEU A 45 -0.13 9.64 14.14
N CYS A 46 0.54 10.75 13.88
CA CYS A 46 0.74 11.23 12.51
C CYS A 46 1.88 10.45 11.82
N ARG A 47 1.75 9.12 11.79
CA ARG A 47 2.73 8.17 11.25
C ARG A 47 2.12 7.25 10.21
N LEU A 48 2.96 6.78 9.31
CA LEU A 48 2.61 5.75 8.33
C LEU A 48 3.69 4.68 8.23
N ASP A 49 3.29 3.50 7.77
CA ASP A 49 4.18 2.42 7.36
C ASP A 49 3.99 2.19 5.87
N ILE A 50 5.06 1.86 5.15
CA ILE A 50 5.00 1.55 3.73
C ILE A 50 5.63 0.19 3.44
N CYS A 51 4.94 -0.62 2.62
CA CYS A 51 5.47 -1.84 2.02
C CYS A 51 5.44 -1.68 0.50
N TRP A 52 6.56 -1.97 -0.19
CA TRP A 52 6.63 -1.79 -1.64
C TRP A 52 7.43 -2.91 -2.32
N PRO A 53 7.20 -3.20 -3.63
CA PRO A 53 7.97 -4.16 -4.39
C PRO A 53 9.43 -3.74 -4.51
N ALA A 54 10.37 -4.67 -4.24
CA ALA A 54 11.80 -4.39 -4.31
C ALA A 54 12.39 -4.54 -5.72
N ASP A 55 11.68 -5.24 -6.61
CA ASP A 55 12.16 -5.75 -7.89
C ASP A 55 11.68 -4.94 -9.10
N ARG A 56 10.85 -3.90 -8.89
CA ARG A 56 10.25 -3.11 -9.98
C ARG A 56 10.07 -1.65 -9.60
N LYS A 57 9.75 -0.83 -10.62
CA LYS A 57 9.39 0.58 -10.48
C LYS A 57 8.08 0.86 -11.22
N GLY A 58 7.53 2.06 -11.05
CA GLY A 58 6.28 2.47 -11.67
C GLY A 58 5.05 1.74 -11.13
N PHE A 59 5.14 1.15 -9.95
CA PHE A 59 4.03 0.42 -9.35
C PHE A 59 2.95 1.37 -8.80
N PRO A 60 1.68 0.94 -8.81
CA PRO A 60 0.60 1.64 -8.17
C PRO A 60 0.71 1.55 -6.64
N THR A 61 0.12 2.54 -5.95
CA THR A 61 0.16 2.65 -4.49
C THR A 61 -1.24 2.70 -3.90
N VAL A 62 -1.49 1.91 -2.87
CA VAL A 62 -2.73 1.94 -2.09
C VAL A 62 -2.43 2.60 -0.74
N VAL A 63 -3.09 3.73 -0.46
CA VAL A 63 -3.09 4.36 0.86
C VAL A 63 -4.25 3.78 1.64
N TRP A 64 -3.93 3.06 2.72
CA TRP A 64 -4.88 2.31 3.52
C TRP A 64 -5.15 2.97 4.86
N PHE A 65 -6.41 3.29 5.13
CA PHE A 65 -6.88 3.81 6.42
C PHE A 65 -7.59 2.71 7.20
N HIS A 66 -7.16 2.49 8.45
CA HIS A 66 -7.75 1.48 9.33
C HIS A 66 -9.16 1.85 9.80
N GLY A 67 -9.91 0.86 10.26
CA GLY A 67 -11.20 1.04 10.93
C GLY A 67 -11.04 1.38 12.41
N GLY A 68 -12.16 1.29 13.15
CA GLY A 68 -12.20 1.52 14.60
C GLY A 68 -13.07 2.70 15.01
N GLY A 69 -14.07 3.09 14.19
CA GLY A 69 -15.05 4.12 14.53
C GLY A 69 -14.49 5.53 14.75
N LEU A 70 -13.29 5.82 14.26
CA LEU A 70 -12.48 7.03 14.53
C LEU A 70 -12.07 7.18 16.00
N THR A 71 -12.34 6.20 16.86
CA THR A 71 -12.05 6.22 18.31
C THR A 71 -11.01 5.20 18.72
N GLY A 72 -10.60 4.32 17.81
CA GLY A 72 -9.62 3.27 18.04
C GLY A 72 -9.04 2.75 16.73
N GLY A 73 -8.22 1.72 16.82
CA GLY A 73 -7.49 1.12 15.69
C GLY A 73 -6.05 1.59 15.63
N ARG A 74 -5.35 1.08 14.67
CA ARG A 74 -3.95 1.43 14.36
C ARG A 74 -3.63 1.11 12.91
N ARG A 75 -2.59 1.72 12.38
CA ARG A 75 -2.11 1.45 11.02
C ARG A 75 -1.76 -0.02 10.84
N GLU A 76 -2.10 -0.51 9.68
CA GLU A 76 -1.83 -1.87 9.26
C GLU A 76 -1.53 -1.90 7.76
N ILE A 77 -0.78 -2.90 7.34
CA ILE A 77 -0.56 -3.19 5.92
C ILE A 77 -1.28 -4.49 5.60
N PRO A 78 -2.43 -4.45 4.88
CA PRO A 78 -3.14 -5.67 4.51
C PRO A 78 -2.28 -6.58 3.65
N LYS A 79 -1.90 -7.74 4.18
CA LYS A 79 -0.99 -8.70 3.51
C LYS A 79 -1.47 -9.11 2.12
N ALA A 80 -2.78 -9.21 1.92
CA ALA A 80 -3.37 -9.55 0.63
C ALA A 80 -3.08 -8.53 -0.48
N LEU A 81 -2.76 -7.27 -0.13
CA LEU A 81 -2.41 -6.23 -1.09
C LEU A 81 -0.90 -6.24 -1.41
N CYS A 82 -0.03 -6.49 -0.42
CA CYS A 82 1.42 -6.49 -0.59
C CYS A 82 1.90 -7.47 -1.68
N VAL A 83 1.27 -8.64 -1.77
CA VAL A 83 1.64 -9.70 -2.73
C VAL A 83 1.17 -9.44 -4.16
N LYS A 84 0.42 -8.36 -4.40
CA LYS A 84 -0.15 -8.02 -5.72
C LYS A 84 0.74 -7.10 -6.57
N GLY A 85 1.93 -6.75 -6.08
CA GLY A 85 2.85 -5.85 -6.81
C GLY A 85 2.51 -4.36 -6.69
N PHE A 86 1.65 -4.00 -5.72
CA PHE A 86 1.38 -2.62 -5.30
C PHE A 86 2.31 -2.21 -4.16
N ALA A 87 2.54 -0.90 -4.01
CA ALA A 87 2.92 -0.39 -2.70
C ALA A 87 1.65 -0.22 -1.85
N VAL A 88 1.79 -0.49 -0.55
CA VAL A 88 0.70 -0.29 0.42
C VAL A 88 1.22 0.60 1.53
N VAL A 89 0.50 1.67 1.80
CA VAL A 89 0.82 2.63 2.85
C VAL A 89 -0.26 2.55 3.92
N GLY A 90 0.06 1.96 5.08
CA GLY A 90 -0.83 1.90 6.24
C GLY A 90 -0.68 3.19 7.06
N VAL A 91 -1.78 3.88 7.34
CA VAL A 91 -1.78 5.21 7.95
C VAL A 91 -2.46 5.18 9.30
N ASP A 92 -1.78 5.73 10.33
CA ASP A 92 -2.42 6.17 11.56
C ASP A 92 -2.93 7.61 11.39
N TYR A 93 -3.93 7.96 12.17
CA TYR A 93 -4.50 9.29 12.28
C TYR A 93 -4.95 9.52 13.72
N ARG A 94 -5.02 10.77 14.16
CA ARG A 94 -5.51 11.12 15.49
C ARG A 94 -6.96 10.66 15.67
N LEU A 95 -7.35 10.34 16.91
CA LEU A 95 -8.61 9.67 17.22
C LEU A 95 -9.52 10.56 18.07
N ALA A 96 -10.83 10.47 17.82
CA ALA A 96 -11.85 11.03 18.68
C ALA A 96 -11.94 10.20 20.00
N PRO A 97 -12.41 10.75 21.13
CA PRO A 97 -12.84 12.17 21.30
C PRO A 97 -11.69 13.13 21.60
N ARG A 98 -10.43 12.65 21.59
CA ARG A 98 -9.26 13.49 21.93
C ARG A 98 -9.05 14.62 20.91
N VAL A 99 -9.47 14.38 19.66
CA VAL A 99 -9.56 15.41 18.62
C VAL A 99 -10.94 15.37 17.97
N LYS A 100 -11.27 16.41 17.19
CA LYS A 100 -12.52 16.43 16.39
C LYS A 100 -12.39 15.54 15.16
N VAL A 101 -13.50 15.06 14.63
CA VAL A 101 -13.53 14.27 13.38
C VAL A 101 -12.86 15.02 12.22
N ALA A 102 -13.00 16.34 12.17
CA ALA A 102 -12.32 17.18 11.18
C ALA A 102 -10.79 17.05 11.23
N ASP A 103 -10.21 16.86 12.42
CA ASP A 103 -8.77 16.64 12.58
C ASP A 103 -8.35 15.27 12.03
N CYS A 104 -9.18 14.24 12.21
CA CYS A 104 -8.95 12.91 11.62
C CYS A 104 -8.93 13.00 10.09
N VAL A 105 -9.86 13.76 9.49
CA VAL A 105 -9.91 14.01 8.05
C VAL A 105 -8.68 14.79 7.57
N ALA A 106 -8.28 15.82 8.34
CA ALA A 106 -7.09 16.61 8.02
C ALA A 106 -5.80 15.77 8.07
N ASP A 107 -5.71 14.80 9.00
CA ASP A 107 -4.59 13.87 9.07
C ASP A 107 -4.57 12.92 7.87
N ALA A 108 -5.74 12.37 7.49
CA ALA A 108 -5.85 11.53 6.31
C ALA A 108 -5.44 12.28 5.02
N ALA A 109 -5.84 13.54 4.89
CA ALA A 109 -5.45 14.39 3.77
C ALA A 109 -3.93 14.67 3.76
N ALA A 110 -3.34 14.94 4.91
CA ALA A 110 -1.90 15.17 5.05
C ALA A 110 -1.10 13.91 4.71
N ALA A 111 -1.51 12.73 5.18
CA ALA A 111 -0.87 11.47 4.84
C ALA A 111 -0.94 11.19 3.33
N ALA A 112 -2.10 11.40 2.70
CA ALA A 112 -2.23 11.23 1.26
C ALA A 112 -1.35 12.23 0.47
N ALA A 113 -1.25 13.48 0.91
CA ALA A 113 -0.36 14.48 0.32
C ALA A 113 1.11 14.07 0.45
N TRP A 114 1.51 13.53 1.61
CA TRP A 114 2.85 12.99 1.81
C TRP A 114 3.15 11.87 0.81
N VAL A 115 2.23 10.94 0.59
CA VAL A 115 2.41 9.84 -0.37
C VAL A 115 2.58 10.38 -1.79
N VAL A 116 1.74 11.32 -2.23
CA VAL A 116 1.87 11.96 -3.56
C VAL A 116 3.26 12.57 -3.75
N LYS A 117 3.78 13.24 -2.73
CA LYS A 117 5.09 13.92 -2.77
C LYS A 117 6.27 12.94 -2.76
N ASN A 118 6.16 11.81 -2.05
CA ASN A 118 7.32 10.99 -1.72
C ASN A 118 7.36 9.63 -2.43
N ILE A 119 6.24 9.11 -2.95
CA ILE A 119 6.16 7.74 -3.47
C ILE A 119 7.12 7.47 -4.63
N ALA A 120 7.47 8.48 -5.41
CA ALA A 120 8.44 8.34 -6.50
C ALA A 120 9.83 7.93 -6.01
N SER A 121 10.25 8.37 -4.82
CA SER A 121 11.54 7.98 -4.22
C SER A 121 11.60 6.50 -3.83
N TYR A 122 10.44 5.88 -3.58
CA TYR A 122 10.28 4.45 -3.36
C TYR A 122 10.17 3.66 -4.68
N GLY A 123 10.02 4.36 -5.81
CA GLY A 123 9.88 3.78 -7.14
C GLY A 123 8.42 3.63 -7.61
N GLY A 124 7.43 4.16 -6.89
CA GLY A 124 6.03 4.18 -7.29
C GLY A 124 5.70 5.26 -8.32
N ASP A 125 4.60 5.11 -9.03
CA ASP A 125 4.08 6.14 -9.92
C ASP A 125 3.11 7.06 -9.16
N PRO A 126 3.43 8.36 -8.98
CA PRO A 126 2.56 9.29 -8.24
C PRO A 126 1.22 9.58 -8.92
N ARG A 127 1.04 9.15 -10.18
CA ARG A 127 -0.25 9.23 -10.90
C ARG A 127 -1.16 8.04 -10.60
N LEU A 128 -0.63 6.97 -10.00
CA LEU A 128 -1.35 5.73 -9.71
C LEU A 128 -1.49 5.52 -8.20
N ILE A 129 -2.13 6.48 -7.52
CA ILE A 129 -2.40 6.43 -6.08
C ILE A 129 -3.88 6.21 -5.86
N PHE A 130 -4.20 5.17 -5.10
CA PHE A 130 -5.56 4.77 -4.73
C PHE A 130 -5.75 4.93 -3.23
N ILE A 131 -6.86 5.54 -2.83
CA ILE A 131 -7.23 5.67 -1.42
C ILE A 131 -8.22 4.58 -1.08
N ALA A 132 -7.91 3.79 -0.05
CA ALA A 132 -8.75 2.70 0.43
C ALA A 132 -8.83 2.71 1.96
N GLY A 133 -9.78 1.98 2.52
CA GLY A 133 -9.90 1.86 3.97
C GLY A 133 -11.06 0.96 4.38
N HIS A 134 -11.02 0.49 5.60
CA HIS A 134 -12.05 -0.36 6.21
C HIS A 134 -12.92 0.45 7.17
N SER A 135 -14.25 0.29 7.11
CA SER A 135 -15.19 0.93 8.03
C SER A 135 -14.97 2.45 8.13
N ALA A 136 -14.58 2.97 9.30
CA ALA A 136 -14.25 4.39 9.51
C ALA A 136 -13.17 4.89 8.54
N GLY A 137 -12.19 4.06 8.18
CA GLY A 137 -11.21 4.39 7.14
C GLY A 137 -11.84 4.61 5.77
N GLY A 138 -12.96 3.93 5.47
CA GLY A 138 -13.77 4.18 4.28
C GLY A 138 -14.44 5.56 4.29
N TYR A 139 -14.83 6.07 5.45
CA TYR A 139 -15.34 7.44 5.62
C TYR A 139 -14.23 8.48 5.35
N LEU A 140 -13.03 8.27 5.88
CA LEU A 140 -11.90 9.19 5.69
C LEU A 140 -11.50 9.34 4.20
N LYS A 141 -11.68 8.31 3.39
CA LYS A 141 -11.39 8.36 1.95
C LYS A 141 -12.35 9.31 1.20
N ILE A 142 -13.61 9.46 1.65
CA ILE A 142 -14.65 10.27 1.00
C ILE A 142 -14.45 11.75 1.31
N GLY A 143 -13.94 12.10 2.48
CA GLY A 143 -13.71 13.49 2.89
C GLY A 143 -12.77 14.28 1.98
N ARG A 144 -12.11 13.63 1.03
CA ARG A 144 -11.24 14.25 0.01
C ARG A 144 -11.96 14.61 -1.30
N ALA A 145 -13.18 14.16 -1.51
CA ALA A 145 -13.92 14.40 -2.77
C ALA A 145 -14.51 15.83 -2.88
N HIS A 146 -14.33 16.67 -1.86
CA HIS A 146 -14.94 18.00 -1.77
C HIS A 146 -13.95 19.12 -1.40
N VAL A 147 -12.67 18.97 -1.78
CA VAL A 147 -11.68 20.06 -1.65
C VAL A 147 -11.12 20.42 -3.02
#